data_98aea88934024d601f7c15b31f64262d
#
_entry.id   98aea88934024d601f7c15b31f64262d
#
_cell.length_a   1.000
_cell.length_b   1.000
_cell.length_c   1.000
_cell.angle_alpha   90.00
_cell.angle_beta   90.00
_cell.angle_gamma   90.00
#
_symmetry.space_group_name_H-M   'P 1'
#
loop_
_entity.id
_entity.type
_entity.pdbx_description
1 polymer ?
#
loop_
_entity_poly.entity_id
_entity_poly.type
_entity_poly.pdbx_seq_one_letter_code
_entity_poly.pdbx_strand_id
1 'polypeptide(L)'
;MGNIYLCHTLYHVLIALVRALRERPMASRLVLSESIPDAAALRQRLLDGCPELWEDITVVNEETLDAQNAESVFFRLRHPGRKPYFSLPKEGRVYISNDWSALGRYLQRERRGYTLCEDTCGGTLDPDQHLLDAQRAGPKGRYQYWGDSPCCRTVESEDAARCTLFGPDKLANFSARALLAGLSEEEKSIVRAAFLTQPLPENTAGATLLLPRSFVLDGLMEQAEQDAMFRAVAKKYADGPLFVKTHPRDPTDYGALFPGAVILPRTMPSEVLNFCLPFRFCRAVTVQSWVLRGFTAAEENIFISLEDAKELVKQQ
;
A
#
# COMPACT_ATOMS: atom_id res chain seq x y z
N MET A 1 17.13 -19.71 3.01
CA MET A 1 16.30 -18.75 3.76
C MET A 1 15.53 -17.87 2.81
N GLY A 2 14.28 -17.66 3.10
CA GLY A 2 13.41 -16.77 2.33
C GLY A 2 13.73 -15.28 2.53
N ASN A 3 12.99 -14.44 1.87
CA ASN A 3 13.11 -13.00 1.96
C ASN A 3 12.45 -12.43 3.24
N ILE A 4 12.79 -11.21 3.56
CA ILE A 4 12.22 -10.45 4.69
C ILE A 4 11.58 -9.19 4.11
N TYR A 5 10.28 -9.03 4.33
CA TYR A 5 9.49 -7.91 3.83
C TYR A 5 9.06 -7.01 4.99
N LEU A 6 9.39 -5.72 4.91
CA LEU A 6 9.03 -4.70 5.91
C LEU A 6 7.94 -3.80 5.32
N CYS A 7 6.74 -3.88 5.85
CA CYS A 7 5.55 -3.30 5.25
C CYS A 7 4.90 -2.24 6.14
N HIS A 8 4.55 -1.07 5.55
CA HIS A 8 3.89 0.06 6.21
C HIS A 8 2.50 0.35 5.66
N THR A 9 2.19 -0.20 4.49
CA THR A 9 0.89 -0.01 3.83
C THR A 9 0.33 -1.36 3.39
N LEU A 10 -0.96 -1.38 3.11
CA LEU A 10 -1.63 -2.57 2.57
C LEU A 10 -1.09 -2.96 1.19
N TYR A 11 -0.65 -1.95 0.40
CA TYR A 11 0.01 -2.19 -0.88
C TYR A 11 1.35 -2.95 -0.69
N HIS A 12 2.17 -2.56 0.27
CA HIS A 12 3.43 -3.26 0.56
C HIS A 12 3.18 -4.72 0.94
N VAL A 13 2.13 -4.98 1.74
CA VAL A 13 1.75 -6.35 2.11
C VAL A 13 1.29 -7.14 0.89
N LEU A 14 0.52 -6.54 0.00
CA LEU A 14 0.12 -7.17 -1.25
C LEU A 14 1.33 -7.58 -2.10
N ILE A 15 2.29 -6.67 -2.31
CA ILE A 15 3.49 -6.96 -3.08
C ILE A 15 4.36 -8.02 -2.40
N ALA A 16 4.49 -7.97 -1.07
CA ALA A 16 5.21 -8.99 -0.30
C ALA A 16 4.56 -10.38 -0.43
N LEU A 17 3.22 -10.46 -0.34
CA LEU A 17 2.47 -11.71 -0.53
C LEU A 17 2.70 -12.28 -1.94
N VAL A 18 2.58 -11.44 -2.98
CA VAL A 18 2.74 -11.92 -4.36
C VAL A 18 4.18 -12.34 -4.65
N ARG A 19 5.18 -11.65 -4.10
CA ARG A 19 6.58 -12.08 -4.17
C ARG A 19 6.79 -13.43 -3.48
N ALA A 20 6.28 -13.60 -2.27
CA ALA A 20 6.39 -14.86 -1.53
C ALA A 20 5.74 -16.02 -2.29
N LEU A 21 4.59 -15.78 -2.96
CA LEU A 21 3.96 -16.77 -3.84
C LEU A 21 4.87 -17.20 -4.99
N ARG A 22 5.61 -16.26 -5.60
CA ARG A 22 6.54 -16.53 -6.71
C ARG A 22 7.82 -17.21 -6.28
N GLU A 23 8.19 -17.09 -5.01
CA GLU A 23 9.45 -17.61 -4.45
C GLU A 23 9.31 -18.99 -3.81
N ARG A 24 8.12 -19.58 -3.84
CA ARG A 24 7.90 -20.96 -3.36
C ARG A 24 8.99 -21.91 -3.87
N PRO A 25 9.45 -22.88 -3.07
CA PRO A 25 8.90 -23.27 -1.77
C PRO A 25 9.56 -22.61 -0.54
N MET A 26 10.34 -21.54 -0.70
CA MET A 26 11.01 -20.88 0.41
C MET A 26 10.02 -20.02 1.21
N ALA A 27 9.86 -20.32 2.49
CA ALA A 27 9.10 -19.46 3.39
C ALA A 27 9.85 -18.16 3.68
N SER A 28 9.12 -17.05 3.67
CA SER A 28 9.60 -15.68 3.89
C SER A 28 9.18 -15.16 5.27
N ARG A 29 9.75 -14.04 5.71
CA ARG A 29 9.30 -13.32 6.91
C ARG A 29 8.63 -12.03 6.52
N LEU A 30 7.54 -11.71 7.23
CA LEU A 30 6.78 -10.50 7.05
C LEU A 30 6.77 -9.68 8.34
N VAL A 31 7.12 -8.41 8.24
CA VAL A 31 7.03 -7.46 9.34
C VAL A 31 6.01 -6.39 8.96
N LEU A 32 4.96 -6.29 9.73
CA LEU A 32 3.89 -5.33 9.55
C LEU A 32 4.07 -4.17 10.54
N SER A 33 4.04 -2.94 10.06
CA SER A 33 3.84 -1.78 10.92
C SER A 33 2.43 -1.83 11.52
N GLU A 34 2.30 -1.47 12.79
CA GLU A 34 0.99 -1.31 13.43
C GLU A 34 0.15 -0.17 12.84
N SER A 35 0.79 0.74 12.07
CA SER A 35 0.09 1.79 11.31
C SER A 35 -0.80 1.23 10.19
N ILE A 36 -0.60 -0.02 9.78
CA ILE A 36 -1.48 -0.71 8.84
C ILE A 36 -2.82 -0.97 9.53
N PRO A 37 -3.94 -0.50 8.97
CA PRO A 37 -5.26 -0.77 9.54
C PRO A 37 -5.49 -2.28 9.72
N ASP A 38 -5.95 -2.66 10.92
CA ASP A 38 -6.23 -4.06 11.28
C ASP A 38 -5.03 -5.02 11.08
N ALA A 39 -3.79 -4.55 11.31
CA ALA A 39 -2.57 -5.33 11.09
C ALA A 39 -2.60 -6.72 11.76
N ALA A 40 -3.15 -6.81 12.99
CA ALA A 40 -3.26 -8.07 13.70
C ALA A 40 -4.24 -9.05 13.01
N ALA A 41 -5.39 -8.57 12.55
CA ALA A 41 -6.36 -9.39 11.83
C ALA A 41 -5.83 -9.78 10.44
N LEU A 42 -5.12 -8.87 9.76
CA LEU A 42 -4.45 -9.18 8.49
C LEU A 42 -3.37 -10.25 8.66
N ARG A 43 -2.55 -10.14 9.73
CA ARG A 43 -1.58 -11.17 10.09
C ARG A 43 -2.25 -12.53 10.22
N GLN A 44 -3.37 -12.61 10.94
CA GLN A 44 -4.08 -13.89 11.15
C GLN A 44 -4.58 -14.45 9.81
N ARG A 45 -5.22 -13.63 8.96
CA ARG A 45 -5.70 -14.09 7.64
C ARG A 45 -4.56 -14.62 6.75
N LEU A 46 -3.39 -13.99 6.79
CA LEU A 46 -2.21 -14.46 6.03
C LEU A 46 -1.69 -15.78 6.55
N LEU A 47 -1.67 -15.99 7.89
CA LEU A 47 -1.26 -17.26 8.50
C LEU A 47 -2.27 -18.37 8.23
N ASP A 48 -3.56 -18.08 8.24
CA ASP A 48 -4.62 -19.07 8.00
C ASP A 48 -4.73 -19.44 6.52
N GLY A 49 -4.56 -18.44 5.63
CA GLY A 49 -4.77 -18.61 4.19
C GLY A 49 -3.58 -19.18 3.41
N CYS A 50 -2.37 -18.96 3.91
CA CYS A 50 -1.14 -19.41 3.23
C CYS A 50 0.03 -19.59 4.21
N PRO A 51 -0.11 -20.49 5.21
CA PRO A 51 0.90 -20.67 6.27
C PRO A 51 2.27 -21.09 5.72
N GLU A 52 2.30 -21.79 4.62
CA GLU A 52 3.55 -22.28 3.99
C GLU A 52 4.42 -21.16 3.42
N LEU A 53 3.86 -19.97 3.18
CA LEU A 53 4.62 -18.84 2.66
C LEU A 53 5.44 -18.12 3.75
N TRP A 54 5.07 -18.31 5.02
CA TRP A 54 5.57 -17.49 6.11
C TRP A 54 6.29 -18.32 7.18
N GLU A 55 7.56 -18.03 7.37
CA GLU A 55 8.30 -18.52 8.54
C GLU A 55 7.83 -17.80 9.82
N ASP A 56 7.56 -16.50 9.69
CA ASP A 56 7.02 -15.65 10.75
C ASP A 56 6.34 -14.41 10.18
N ILE A 57 5.29 -13.93 10.87
CA ILE A 57 4.67 -12.62 10.63
C ILE A 57 4.63 -11.86 11.96
N THR A 58 5.42 -10.80 12.06
CA THR A 58 5.52 -9.96 13.25
C THR A 58 4.83 -8.60 13.02
N VAL A 59 4.04 -8.14 14.00
CA VAL A 59 3.52 -6.76 14.03
C VAL A 59 4.40 -5.92 14.94
N VAL A 60 4.85 -4.76 14.47
CA VAL A 60 5.80 -3.88 15.16
C VAL A 60 5.18 -2.53 15.47
N ASN A 61 5.26 -2.12 16.74
CA ASN A 61 4.94 -0.77 17.18
C ASN A 61 6.12 0.16 16.85
N GLU A 62 5.88 1.14 15.98
CA GLU A 62 6.95 2.00 15.47
C GLU A 62 7.50 2.98 16.50
N GLU A 63 6.70 3.45 17.45
CA GLU A 63 7.17 4.32 18.52
C GLU A 63 8.15 3.57 19.43
N THR A 64 7.80 2.34 19.81
CA THR A 64 8.68 1.47 20.61
C THR A 64 9.96 1.14 19.87
N LEU A 65 9.87 0.91 18.56
CA LEU A 65 11.03 0.66 17.72
C LEU A 65 11.92 1.92 17.60
N ASP A 66 11.33 3.09 17.48
CA ASP A 66 12.10 4.35 17.45
C ASP A 66 12.78 4.64 18.79
N ALA A 67 12.13 4.32 19.91
CA ALA A 67 12.78 4.37 21.22
C ALA A 67 14.00 3.43 21.27
N GLN A 68 13.88 2.21 20.75
CA GLN A 68 15.01 1.29 20.59
C GLN A 68 16.09 1.87 19.66
N ASN A 69 15.70 2.50 18.54
CA ASN A 69 16.63 3.11 17.58
C ASN A 69 17.42 4.28 18.20
N ALA A 70 16.83 5.00 19.14
CA ALA A 70 17.45 6.11 19.86
C ALA A 70 18.46 5.66 20.95
N GLU A 71 18.42 4.40 21.39
CA GLU A 71 19.33 3.89 22.41
C GLU A 71 20.80 4.03 22.00
N SER A 72 21.61 4.65 22.88
CA SER A 72 23.05 4.78 22.61
C SER A 72 23.79 3.44 22.69
N VAL A 73 24.94 3.36 22.02
CA VAL A 73 25.82 2.19 22.14
C VAL A 73 26.24 1.96 23.59
N PHE A 74 26.52 3.05 24.35
CA PHE A 74 26.85 2.96 25.77
C PHE A 74 25.72 2.43 26.63
N PHE A 75 24.46 2.75 26.30
CA PHE A 75 23.32 2.18 27.01
C PHE A 75 23.26 0.67 26.81
N ARG A 76 23.42 0.19 25.58
CA ARG A 76 23.42 -1.25 25.27
C ARG A 76 24.58 -1.99 25.95
N LEU A 77 25.76 -1.41 25.96
CA LEU A 77 26.92 -2.00 26.65
C LEU A 77 26.73 -2.11 28.16
N ARG A 78 26.01 -1.17 28.78
CA ARG A 78 25.69 -1.22 30.23
C ARG A 78 24.57 -2.20 30.57
N HIS A 79 23.78 -2.64 29.59
CA HIS A 79 22.66 -3.56 29.79
C HIS A 79 22.76 -4.77 28.85
N PRO A 80 23.82 -5.59 28.95
CA PRO A 80 24.09 -6.67 27.98
C PRO A 80 23.05 -7.79 27.99
N GLY A 81 22.29 -7.94 29.07
CA GLY A 81 21.21 -8.93 29.20
C GLY A 81 19.84 -8.48 28.69
N ARG A 82 19.70 -7.21 28.28
CA ARG A 82 18.44 -6.68 27.79
C ARG A 82 18.19 -7.17 26.35
N LYS A 83 17.09 -7.91 26.17
CA LYS A 83 16.65 -8.29 24.82
C LYS A 83 16.12 -7.07 24.07
N PRO A 84 16.48 -6.88 22.80
CA PRO A 84 15.90 -5.81 22.00
C PRO A 84 14.39 -6.06 21.81
N TYR A 85 13.62 -4.98 21.70
CA TYR A 85 12.18 -5.07 21.37
C TYR A 85 11.97 -5.76 20.02
N PHE A 86 12.81 -5.43 19.03
CA PHE A 86 12.74 -5.95 17.69
C PHE A 86 14.14 -6.33 17.19
N SER A 87 14.22 -7.46 16.49
CA SER A 87 15.44 -7.88 15.79
C SER A 87 15.10 -8.71 14.56
N LEU A 88 15.89 -8.54 13.50
CA LEU A 88 15.81 -9.37 12.29
C LEU A 88 16.91 -10.44 12.29
N PRO A 89 16.67 -11.59 11.66
CA PRO A 89 17.72 -12.57 11.41
C PRO A 89 18.81 -11.96 10.54
N LYS A 90 20.04 -12.44 10.71
CA LYS A 90 21.18 -11.95 9.93
C LYS A 90 21.11 -12.30 8.45
N GLU A 91 20.46 -13.38 8.13
CA GLU A 91 20.33 -13.92 6.78
C GLU A 91 19.02 -13.47 6.11
N GLY A 92 18.92 -13.68 4.79
CA GLY A 92 17.77 -13.27 3.97
C GLY A 92 17.94 -11.88 3.37
N ARG A 93 17.34 -11.67 2.19
CA ARG A 93 17.26 -10.34 1.56
C ARG A 93 16.15 -9.55 2.22
N VAL A 94 16.41 -8.28 2.49
CA VAL A 94 15.44 -7.38 3.12
C VAL A 94 14.87 -6.44 2.07
N TYR A 95 13.55 -6.33 2.01
CA TYR A 95 12.80 -5.44 1.16
C TYR A 95 12.00 -4.45 2.01
N ILE A 96 12.05 -3.18 1.65
CA ILE A 96 11.32 -2.09 2.31
C ILE A 96 10.96 -1.02 1.28
N SER A 97 9.79 -0.39 1.41
CA SER A 97 9.40 0.73 0.55
C SER A 97 9.64 2.09 1.22
N ASN A 98 9.61 2.15 2.55
CA ASN A 98 9.73 3.40 3.30
C ASN A 98 10.98 3.38 4.20
N ASP A 99 12.16 3.62 3.63
CA ASP A 99 13.42 3.60 4.39
C ASP A 99 13.59 4.79 5.37
N TRP A 100 12.70 5.76 5.32
CA TRP A 100 12.55 6.85 6.29
C TRP A 100 11.72 6.48 7.54
N SER A 101 11.08 5.33 7.57
CA SER A 101 10.29 4.82 8.70
C SER A 101 11.16 4.36 9.88
N ALA A 102 10.52 3.99 11.00
CA ALA A 102 11.22 3.38 12.13
C ALA A 102 11.95 2.08 11.75
N LEU A 103 11.35 1.27 10.87
CA LEU A 103 11.96 0.06 10.32
C LEU A 103 13.15 0.38 9.43
N GLY A 104 13.08 1.41 8.60
CA GLY A 104 14.21 1.88 7.79
C GLY A 104 15.37 2.40 8.64
N ARG A 105 15.07 3.20 9.68
CA ARG A 105 16.06 3.64 10.65
C ARG A 105 16.71 2.49 11.40
N TYR A 106 15.94 1.46 11.75
CA TYR A 106 16.46 0.23 12.33
C TYR A 106 17.47 -0.45 11.42
N LEU A 107 17.17 -0.63 10.13
CA LEU A 107 18.09 -1.24 9.16
C LEU A 107 19.41 -0.47 9.06
N GLN A 108 19.35 0.86 9.01
CA GLN A 108 20.54 1.71 8.93
C GLN A 108 21.37 1.63 10.22
N ARG A 109 20.70 1.65 11.39
CA ARG A 109 21.36 1.52 12.69
C ARG A 109 22.09 0.19 12.85
N GLU A 110 21.46 -0.90 12.43
CA GLU A 110 22.04 -2.24 12.50
C GLU A 110 22.95 -2.56 11.29
N ARG A 111 23.19 -1.57 10.42
CA ARG A 111 23.98 -1.70 9.18
C ARG A 111 23.52 -2.86 8.31
N ARG A 112 22.22 -3.11 8.30
CA ARG A 112 21.59 -4.17 7.52
C ARG A 112 21.36 -3.71 6.09
N GLY A 113 21.92 -4.45 5.12
CA GLY A 113 21.65 -4.18 3.71
C GLY A 113 20.19 -4.46 3.34
N TYR A 114 19.60 -3.60 2.49
CA TYR A 114 18.22 -3.74 2.03
C TYR A 114 18.04 -3.33 0.56
N THR A 115 16.94 -3.75 -0.01
CA THR A 115 16.39 -3.27 -1.28
C THR A 115 15.27 -2.29 -0.99
N LEU A 116 15.36 -1.09 -1.54
CA LEU A 116 14.26 -0.12 -1.53
C LEU A 116 13.32 -0.42 -2.69
N CYS A 117 12.03 -0.58 -2.39
CA CYS A 117 10.98 -0.82 -3.36
C CYS A 117 10.12 0.44 -3.53
N GLU A 118 9.45 0.56 -4.67
CA GLU A 118 8.47 1.63 -4.87
C GLU A 118 7.30 1.52 -3.88
N ASP A 119 6.80 2.69 -3.45
CA ASP A 119 5.76 2.84 -2.43
C ASP A 119 4.34 2.62 -2.99
N THR A 120 4.17 2.71 -4.31
CA THR A 120 2.89 2.50 -5.01
C THR A 120 3.08 1.81 -6.36
N CYS A 121 1.98 1.30 -6.92
CA CYS A 121 1.97 0.73 -8.27
C CYS A 121 2.06 1.83 -9.34
N GLY A 122 3.08 1.78 -10.17
CA GLY A 122 3.24 2.71 -11.30
C GLY A 122 4.28 3.80 -11.11
N GLY A 123 5.17 3.62 -10.15
CA GLY A 123 6.36 4.43 -9.95
C GLY A 123 6.15 5.67 -9.09
N THR A 124 6.79 5.67 -7.95
CA THR A 124 6.83 6.81 -7.01
C THR A 124 8.21 7.43 -6.89
N LEU A 125 9.23 6.78 -7.44
CA LEU A 125 10.57 7.33 -7.48
C LEU A 125 10.67 8.35 -8.62
N ASP A 126 10.05 9.52 -8.43
CA ASP A 126 10.27 10.69 -9.26
C ASP A 126 11.65 11.27 -8.89
N PRO A 127 12.59 11.36 -9.83
CA PRO A 127 13.91 11.93 -9.58
C PRO A 127 13.87 13.33 -8.96
N ASP A 128 12.97 14.19 -9.43
CA ASP A 128 12.86 15.56 -8.91
C ASP A 128 12.31 15.59 -7.48
N GLN A 129 11.26 14.78 -7.22
CA GLN A 129 10.70 14.65 -5.88
C GLN A 129 11.70 14.04 -4.89
N HIS A 130 12.41 13.01 -5.33
CA HIS A 130 13.45 12.37 -4.55
C HIS A 130 14.56 13.35 -4.15
N LEU A 131 15.02 14.21 -5.09
CA LEU A 131 16.00 15.25 -4.79
C LEU A 131 15.50 16.24 -3.75
N LEU A 132 14.25 16.68 -3.85
CA LEU A 132 13.64 17.58 -2.90
C LEU A 132 13.55 16.95 -1.50
N ASP A 133 13.15 15.69 -1.41
CA ASP A 133 13.01 14.99 -0.14
C ASP A 133 14.37 14.66 0.48
N ALA A 134 15.36 14.28 -0.30
CA ALA A 134 16.75 14.10 0.14
C ALA A 134 17.35 15.40 0.70
N GLN A 135 17.07 16.53 0.05
CA GLN A 135 17.49 17.84 0.55
C GLN A 135 16.81 18.22 1.86
N ARG A 136 15.51 17.87 2.03
CA ARG A 136 14.78 18.09 3.29
C ARG A 136 15.29 17.22 4.44
N ALA A 137 15.73 15.99 4.16
CA ALA A 137 16.34 15.12 5.16
C ALA A 137 17.64 15.72 5.73
N GLY A 138 18.28 16.65 4.99
CA GLY A 138 19.39 17.49 5.41
C GLY A 138 20.72 16.75 5.56
N PRO A 139 21.87 17.44 5.38
CA PRO A 139 23.20 16.81 5.43
C PRO A 139 23.65 16.43 6.86
N LYS A 140 22.90 16.79 7.90
CA LYS A 140 23.23 16.53 9.30
C LYS A 140 22.40 15.41 9.93
N GLY A 141 21.53 14.74 9.16
CA GLY A 141 20.74 13.61 9.67
C GLY A 141 21.63 12.40 9.96
N ARG A 142 21.37 11.72 11.08
CA ARG A 142 22.00 10.43 11.42
C ARG A 142 21.64 9.34 10.40
N TYR A 143 20.55 9.52 9.70
CA TYR A 143 19.98 8.59 8.74
C TYR A 143 19.86 9.27 7.36
N GLN A 144 20.00 8.48 6.32
CA GLN A 144 19.82 8.88 4.93
C GLN A 144 18.67 8.08 4.33
N TYR A 145 17.78 8.76 3.64
CA TYR A 145 16.53 8.20 3.16
C TYR A 145 16.48 8.14 1.63
N TRP A 146 15.40 7.59 1.12
CA TRP A 146 15.13 7.53 -0.31
C TRP A 146 16.21 6.81 -1.12
N GLY A 147 16.79 5.77 -0.53
CA GLY A 147 17.84 5.01 -1.17
C GLY A 147 19.26 5.57 -1.04
N ASP A 148 19.47 6.76 -0.45
CA ASP A 148 20.81 7.37 -0.32
C ASP A 148 21.67 6.68 0.72
N SER A 149 21.05 5.95 1.64
CA SER A 149 21.79 5.22 2.66
C SER A 149 22.78 4.22 2.05
N PRO A 150 24.01 4.10 2.57
CA PRO A 150 24.94 3.06 2.16
C PRO A 150 24.46 1.64 2.51
N CYS A 151 23.42 1.51 3.34
CA CYS A 151 22.74 0.25 3.60
C CYS A 151 21.75 -0.14 2.48
N CYS A 152 21.25 0.83 1.70
CA CYS A 152 20.45 0.56 0.52
C CYS A 152 21.35 -0.01 -0.59
N ARG A 153 21.21 -1.29 -0.87
CA ARG A 153 22.02 -2.01 -1.87
C ARG A 153 21.43 -1.89 -3.26
N THR A 154 20.12 -1.89 -3.34
CA THR A 154 19.36 -1.85 -4.61
C THR A 154 18.15 -0.96 -4.43
N VAL A 155 17.82 -0.22 -5.46
CA VAL A 155 16.58 0.54 -5.59
C VAL A 155 15.81 -0.08 -6.77
N GLU A 156 14.64 -0.61 -6.48
CA GLU A 156 13.73 -1.12 -7.50
C GLU A 156 12.83 -0.01 -8.01
N SER A 157 12.68 0.10 -9.31
CA SER A 157 11.81 1.08 -9.96
C SER A 157 11.10 0.46 -11.15
N GLU A 158 9.87 0.89 -11.40
CA GLU A 158 9.08 0.53 -12.60
C GLU A 158 9.84 0.91 -13.90
N ASP A 159 10.59 2.01 -13.85
CA ASP A 159 11.43 2.51 -14.96
C ASP A 159 12.79 2.97 -14.43
N ALA A 160 13.67 2.01 -14.17
CA ALA A 160 15.02 2.31 -13.68
C ALA A 160 15.84 3.18 -14.65
N ALA A 161 15.55 3.13 -15.95
CA ALA A 161 16.27 3.93 -16.95
C ALA A 161 15.98 5.44 -16.81
N ARG A 162 14.84 5.82 -16.25
CA ARG A 162 14.49 7.23 -15.98
C ARG A 162 15.08 7.74 -14.67
N CYS A 163 15.49 6.86 -13.77
CA CYS A 163 16.05 7.25 -12.48
C CYS A 163 17.51 7.67 -12.66
N THR A 164 17.79 8.96 -12.65
CA THR A 164 19.15 9.51 -12.81
C THR A 164 19.88 9.75 -11.50
N LEU A 165 19.21 9.52 -10.36
CA LEU A 165 19.76 9.80 -9.02
C LEU A 165 20.78 8.76 -8.54
N PHE A 166 20.71 7.55 -9.06
CA PHE A 166 21.56 6.45 -8.67
C PHE A 166 22.37 5.92 -9.87
N GLY A 167 23.56 5.38 -9.58
CA GLY A 167 24.32 4.64 -10.57
C GLY A 167 23.57 3.36 -11.01
N PRO A 168 23.83 2.88 -12.24
CA PRO A 168 23.13 1.71 -12.79
C PRO A 168 23.30 0.46 -11.94
N ASP A 169 24.41 0.31 -11.22
CA ASP A 169 24.68 -0.83 -10.35
C ASP A 169 23.72 -0.89 -9.14
N LYS A 170 23.10 0.23 -8.78
CA LYS A 170 22.17 0.33 -7.66
C LYS A 170 20.71 0.19 -8.08
N LEU A 171 20.42 0.31 -9.36
CA LEU A 171 19.07 0.30 -9.91
C LEU A 171 18.70 -1.09 -10.43
N ALA A 172 17.45 -1.49 -10.20
CA ALA A 172 16.84 -2.68 -10.76
C ALA A 172 15.44 -2.35 -11.30
N ASN A 173 15.13 -2.84 -12.49
CA ASN A 173 13.76 -2.76 -12.99
C ASN A 173 12.87 -3.75 -12.23
N PHE A 174 11.76 -3.26 -11.74
CA PHE A 174 10.74 -4.07 -11.10
C PHE A 174 9.35 -3.48 -11.37
N SER A 175 8.53 -4.20 -12.12
CA SER A 175 7.16 -3.80 -12.40
C SER A 175 6.19 -4.53 -11.47
N ALA A 176 5.67 -3.81 -10.47
CA ALA A 176 4.59 -4.31 -9.62
C ALA A 176 3.33 -4.62 -10.44
N ARG A 177 3.06 -3.80 -11.46
CA ARG A 177 1.94 -4.00 -12.39
C ARG A 177 2.08 -5.31 -13.16
N ALA A 178 3.26 -5.59 -13.72
CA ALA A 178 3.51 -6.83 -14.45
C ALA A 178 3.43 -8.04 -13.51
N LEU A 179 3.95 -7.90 -12.28
CA LEU A 179 3.86 -8.94 -11.25
C LEU A 179 2.40 -9.29 -10.93
N LEU A 180 1.56 -8.29 -10.68
CA LEU A 180 0.14 -8.46 -10.35
C LEU A 180 -0.68 -8.97 -11.56
N ALA A 181 -0.43 -8.45 -12.76
CA ALA A 181 -1.10 -8.90 -13.97
C ALA A 181 -0.78 -10.35 -14.34
N GLY A 182 0.39 -10.85 -13.94
CA GLY A 182 0.82 -12.21 -14.18
C GLY A 182 0.31 -13.26 -13.18
N LEU A 183 -0.55 -12.89 -12.22
CA LEU A 183 -1.10 -13.83 -11.24
C LEU A 183 -2.02 -14.87 -11.89
N SER A 184 -1.84 -16.14 -11.52
CA SER A 184 -2.80 -17.21 -11.83
C SER A 184 -4.10 -17.04 -11.04
N GLU A 185 -5.17 -17.71 -11.44
CA GLU A 185 -6.44 -17.66 -10.70
C GLU A 185 -6.31 -18.23 -9.28
N GLU A 186 -5.47 -19.22 -9.07
CA GLU A 186 -5.14 -19.74 -7.73
C GLU A 186 -4.48 -18.67 -6.88
N GLU A 187 -3.45 -18.00 -7.38
CA GLU A 187 -2.74 -16.92 -6.69
C GLU A 187 -3.68 -15.72 -6.41
N LYS A 188 -4.54 -15.34 -7.37
CA LYS A 188 -5.57 -14.33 -7.16
C LYS A 188 -6.56 -14.73 -6.06
N SER A 189 -6.91 -16.02 -5.98
CA SER A 189 -7.77 -16.52 -4.91
C SER A 189 -7.14 -16.36 -3.53
N ILE A 190 -5.85 -16.65 -3.39
CA ILE A 190 -5.08 -16.43 -2.14
C ILE A 190 -5.06 -14.94 -1.80
N VAL A 191 -4.78 -14.07 -2.77
CA VAL A 191 -4.79 -12.61 -2.55
C VAL A 191 -6.18 -12.14 -2.11
N ARG A 192 -7.26 -12.60 -2.77
CA ARG A 192 -8.62 -12.26 -2.35
C ARG A 192 -8.91 -12.71 -0.92
N ALA A 193 -8.54 -13.92 -0.54
CA ALA A 193 -8.74 -14.44 0.81
C ALA A 193 -8.01 -13.61 1.89
N ALA A 194 -6.83 -13.08 1.58
CA ALA A 194 -6.07 -12.23 2.49
C ALA A 194 -6.71 -10.84 2.70
N PHE A 195 -7.28 -10.24 1.65
CA PHE A 195 -7.71 -8.84 1.68
C PHE A 195 -9.23 -8.61 1.66
N LEU A 196 -10.03 -9.55 1.19
CA LEU A 196 -11.48 -9.47 1.25
C LEU A 196 -11.96 -10.01 2.60
N THR A 197 -12.67 -9.18 3.37
CA THR A 197 -13.23 -9.55 4.68
C THR A 197 -14.69 -9.98 4.60
N GLN A 198 -15.29 -9.89 3.40
CA GLN A 198 -16.65 -10.29 3.11
C GLN A 198 -16.74 -10.89 1.71
N PRO A 199 -17.68 -11.79 1.45
CA PRO A 199 -17.89 -12.35 0.12
C PRO A 199 -18.34 -11.26 -0.86
N LEU A 200 -17.89 -11.41 -2.10
CA LEU A 200 -18.38 -10.56 -3.19
C LEU A 200 -19.80 -10.98 -3.56
N PRO A 201 -20.67 -10.04 -4.01
CA PRO A 201 -22.01 -10.38 -4.48
C PRO A 201 -21.94 -11.21 -5.74
N GLU A 202 -22.89 -12.11 -5.92
CA GLU A 202 -22.98 -12.97 -7.11
C GLU A 202 -23.31 -12.19 -8.38
N ASN A 203 -24.21 -11.19 -8.25
CA ASN A 203 -24.59 -10.35 -9.40
C ASN A 203 -23.75 -9.07 -9.44
N THR A 204 -22.89 -8.98 -10.42
CA THR A 204 -22.03 -7.81 -10.70
C THR A 204 -22.27 -7.21 -12.09
N ALA A 205 -23.31 -7.69 -12.82
CA ALA A 205 -23.62 -7.17 -14.14
C ALA A 205 -23.97 -5.68 -14.08
N GLY A 206 -23.33 -4.86 -14.92
CA GLY A 206 -23.51 -3.42 -14.95
C GLY A 206 -22.98 -2.66 -13.73
N ALA A 207 -22.17 -3.32 -12.87
CA ALA A 207 -21.66 -2.72 -11.64
C ALA A 207 -20.82 -1.46 -11.93
N THR A 208 -21.06 -0.44 -11.11
CA THR A 208 -20.25 0.80 -11.08
C THR A 208 -19.40 0.83 -9.82
N LEU A 209 -18.11 1.10 -9.97
CA LEU A 209 -17.19 1.33 -8.87
C LEU A 209 -17.01 2.82 -8.61
N LEU A 210 -17.35 3.30 -7.43
CA LEU A 210 -17.05 4.64 -6.95
C LEU A 210 -15.79 4.59 -6.05
N LEU A 211 -14.80 5.41 -6.38
CA LEU A 211 -13.55 5.56 -5.63
C LEU A 211 -13.51 7.00 -5.07
N PRO A 212 -14.13 7.25 -3.92
CA PRO A 212 -14.17 8.57 -3.34
C PRO A 212 -12.80 8.98 -2.78
N ARG A 213 -12.49 10.27 -2.93
CA ARG A 213 -11.45 10.97 -2.18
C ARG A 213 -12.10 11.67 -0.99
N SER A 214 -11.43 11.72 0.15
CA SER A 214 -11.93 12.46 1.31
C SER A 214 -11.54 13.95 1.21
N PHE A 215 -12.41 14.75 0.65
CA PHE A 215 -12.25 16.21 0.58
C PHE A 215 -12.36 16.87 1.96
N VAL A 216 -13.11 16.24 2.88
CA VAL A 216 -13.21 16.69 4.28
C VAL A 216 -11.85 16.60 4.98
N LEU A 217 -11.15 15.46 4.86
CA LEU A 217 -9.80 15.32 5.43
C LEU A 217 -8.78 16.27 4.81
N ASP A 218 -8.98 16.61 3.55
CA ASP A 218 -8.12 17.56 2.84
C ASP A 218 -8.48 19.03 3.17
N GLY A 219 -9.52 19.27 4.00
CA GLY A 219 -9.99 20.61 4.37
C GLY A 219 -10.60 21.42 3.23
N LEU A 220 -11.10 20.74 2.18
CA LEU A 220 -11.61 21.36 0.96
C LEU A 220 -13.12 21.57 0.96
N MET A 221 -13.86 20.88 1.83
CA MET A 221 -15.31 21.00 1.98
C MET A 221 -15.82 20.41 3.29
N GLU A 222 -17.06 20.76 3.65
CA GLU A 222 -17.76 20.17 4.78
C GLU A 222 -18.35 18.80 4.44
N GLN A 223 -18.62 17.97 5.47
CA GLN A 223 -19.13 16.60 5.28
C GLN A 223 -20.44 16.58 4.48
N ALA A 224 -21.37 17.49 4.77
CA ALA A 224 -22.66 17.55 4.07
C ALA A 224 -22.52 17.87 2.58
N GLU A 225 -21.54 18.71 2.21
CA GLU A 225 -21.25 19.04 0.82
C GLU A 225 -20.63 17.82 0.11
N GLN A 226 -19.69 17.13 0.76
CA GLN A 226 -19.08 15.90 0.23
C GLN A 226 -20.15 14.83 -0.01
N ASP A 227 -21.05 14.63 0.95
CA ASP A 227 -22.13 13.66 0.87
C ASP A 227 -23.09 13.97 -0.29
N ALA A 228 -23.51 15.22 -0.41
CA ALA A 228 -24.37 15.67 -1.52
C ALA A 228 -23.69 15.47 -2.87
N MET A 229 -22.41 15.80 -2.98
CA MET A 229 -21.63 15.65 -4.19
C MET A 229 -21.53 14.17 -4.61
N PHE A 230 -21.16 13.27 -3.70
CA PHE A 230 -21.05 11.85 -4.07
C PHE A 230 -22.42 11.22 -4.35
N ARG A 231 -23.52 11.66 -3.72
CA ARG A 231 -24.87 11.25 -4.12
C ARG A 231 -25.18 11.68 -5.56
N ALA A 232 -24.83 12.91 -5.93
CA ALA A 232 -25.06 13.41 -7.27
C ALA A 232 -24.25 12.64 -8.32
N VAL A 233 -22.97 12.35 -8.01
CA VAL A 233 -22.10 11.53 -8.85
C VAL A 233 -22.66 10.12 -9.02
N ALA A 234 -23.02 9.46 -7.93
CA ALA A 234 -23.57 8.11 -7.98
C ALA A 234 -24.88 8.07 -8.77
N LYS A 235 -25.79 9.03 -8.56
CA LYS A 235 -27.06 9.14 -9.30
C LYS A 235 -26.84 9.29 -10.81
N LYS A 236 -25.80 10.00 -11.24
CA LYS A 236 -25.51 10.22 -12.65
C LYS A 236 -24.87 9.04 -13.33
N TYR A 237 -24.00 8.28 -12.63
CA TYR A 237 -23.11 7.31 -13.28
C TYR A 237 -23.38 5.87 -12.89
N ALA A 238 -24.16 5.57 -11.84
CA ALA A 238 -24.47 4.23 -11.41
C ALA A 238 -25.83 3.78 -11.96
N ASP A 239 -25.81 3.02 -13.06
CA ASP A 239 -27.03 2.44 -13.68
C ASP A 239 -27.34 1.03 -13.15
N GLY A 240 -26.43 0.42 -12.38
CA GLY A 240 -26.52 -0.92 -11.81
C GLY A 240 -26.02 -0.97 -10.38
N PRO A 241 -25.56 -2.15 -9.90
CA PRO A 241 -25.02 -2.28 -8.55
C PRO A 241 -23.87 -1.31 -8.30
N LEU A 242 -23.97 -0.55 -7.20
CA LEU A 242 -22.92 0.39 -6.79
C LEU A 242 -21.96 -0.28 -5.82
N PHE A 243 -20.68 -0.24 -6.15
CA PHE A 243 -19.57 -0.61 -5.28
C PHE A 243 -18.84 0.66 -4.84
N VAL A 244 -18.51 0.77 -3.57
CA VAL A 244 -17.75 1.90 -3.05
C VAL A 244 -16.48 1.41 -2.39
N LYS A 245 -15.32 1.85 -2.87
CA LYS A 245 -14.02 1.58 -2.26
C LYS A 245 -13.48 2.86 -1.63
N THR A 246 -13.58 2.92 -0.33
CA THR A 246 -13.17 4.08 0.45
C THR A 246 -11.65 4.14 0.62
N HIS A 247 -11.13 5.37 0.78
CA HIS A 247 -9.75 5.57 1.22
C HIS A 247 -9.59 5.04 2.66
N PRO A 248 -8.47 4.38 3.03
CA PRO A 248 -8.29 3.82 4.38
C PRO A 248 -8.49 4.81 5.53
N ARG A 249 -8.16 6.08 5.33
CA ARG A 249 -8.29 7.16 6.33
C ARG A 249 -9.60 7.93 6.29
N ASP A 250 -10.47 7.67 5.29
CA ASP A 250 -11.73 8.40 5.15
C ASP A 250 -12.73 7.97 6.23
N PRO A 251 -13.21 8.87 7.11
CA PRO A 251 -14.14 8.53 8.18
C PRO A 251 -15.59 8.39 7.71
N THR A 252 -15.91 8.80 6.47
CA THR A 252 -17.29 8.84 5.94
C THR A 252 -17.94 7.44 5.99
N ASP A 253 -19.16 7.39 6.51
CA ASP A 253 -20.01 6.19 6.47
C ASP A 253 -20.74 6.10 5.12
N TYR A 254 -20.06 5.49 4.16
CA TYR A 254 -20.65 5.28 2.83
C TYR A 254 -21.77 4.25 2.81
N GLY A 255 -21.90 3.39 3.82
CA GLY A 255 -23.03 2.48 3.96
C GLY A 255 -24.33 3.23 4.28
N ALA A 256 -24.26 4.21 5.17
CA ALA A 256 -25.38 5.13 5.44
C ALA A 256 -25.65 6.07 4.25
N LEU A 257 -24.60 6.51 3.55
CA LEU A 257 -24.72 7.41 2.40
C LEU A 257 -25.40 6.75 1.20
N PHE A 258 -25.09 5.45 0.96
CA PHE A 258 -25.59 4.65 -0.15
C PHE A 258 -26.22 3.34 0.34
N PRO A 259 -27.45 3.37 0.87
CA PRO A 259 -28.16 2.14 1.24
C PRO A 259 -28.25 1.18 0.07
N GLY A 260 -27.79 -0.06 0.27
CA GLY A 260 -27.78 -1.11 -0.77
C GLY A 260 -26.53 -1.15 -1.64
N ALA A 261 -25.58 -0.22 -1.47
CA ALA A 261 -24.28 -0.32 -2.13
C ALA A 261 -23.38 -1.37 -1.44
N VAL A 262 -22.48 -1.96 -2.22
CA VAL A 262 -21.44 -2.86 -1.71
C VAL A 262 -20.25 -2.03 -1.23
N ILE A 263 -20.11 -1.89 0.08
CA ILE A 263 -18.97 -1.15 0.66
C ILE A 263 -17.79 -2.10 0.78
N LEU A 264 -16.77 -1.86 -0.04
CA LEU A 264 -15.56 -2.68 -0.05
C LEU A 264 -14.67 -2.38 1.17
N PRO A 265 -13.96 -3.39 1.69
CA PRO A 265 -13.14 -3.22 2.89
C PRO A 265 -12.12 -2.09 2.74
N ARG A 266 -11.99 -1.23 3.76
CA ARG A 266 -10.96 -0.19 3.81
C ARG A 266 -9.55 -0.78 3.75
N THR A 267 -9.40 -1.98 4.29
CA THR A 267 -8.14 -2.75 4.36
C THR A 267 -7.79 -3.49 3.08
N MET A 268 -8.51 -3.28 1.98
CA MET A 268 -8.18 -3.86 0.68
C MET A 268 -7.44 -2.84 -0.18
N PRO A 269 -6.24 -3.15 -0.71
CA PRO A 269 -5.57 -2.31 -1.71
C PRO A 269 -6.40 -2.16 -2.99
N SER A 270 -6.34 -1.00 -3.65
CA SER A 270 -7.01 -0.77 -4.94
C SER A 270 -6.52 -1.71 -6.03
N GLU A 271 -5.29 -2.16 -5.93
CA GLU A 271 -4.67 -3.13 -6.85
C GLU A 271 -5.36 -4.49 -6.81
N VAL A 272 -5.93 -4.89 -5.67
CA VAL A 272 -6.75 -6.11 -5.58
C VAL A 272 -7.99 -5.99 -6.46
N LEU A 273 -8.63 -4.80 -6.49
CA LEU A 273 -9.74 -4.52 -7.39
C LEU A 273 -9.30 -4.60 -8.86
N ASN A 274 -8.12 -4.06 -9.16
CA ASN A 274 -7.65 -3.97 -10.53
C ASN A 274 -7.17 -5.30 -11.11
N PHE A 275 -6.58 -6.17 -10.29
CA PHE A 275 -5.89 -7.35 -10.79
C PHE A 275 -6.45 -8.69 -10.30
N CYS A 276 -7.21 -8.70 -9.20
CA CYS A 276 -7.57 -9.95 -8.54
C CYS A 276 -9.06 -10.26 -8.51
N LEU A 277 -9.95 -9.34 -8.89
CA LEU A 277 -11.39 -9.63 -8.94
C LEU A 277 -11.74 -10.57 -10.09
N PRO A 278 -12.76 -11.44 -9.93
CA PRO A 278 -13.19 -12.37 -10.95
C PRO A 278 -14.15 -11.74 -11.98
N PHE A 279 -14.41 -10.44 -11.90
CA PHE A 279 -15.28 -9.69 -12.81
C PHE A 279 -14.70 -8.31 -13.10
N ARG A 280 -15.26 -7.63 -14.08
CA ARG A 280 -14.95 -6.23 -14.40
C ARG A 280 -16.16 -5.34 -14.10
N PHE A 281 -15.89 -4.11 -13.71
CA PHE A 281 -16.92 -3.09 -13.59
C PHE A 281 -17.30 -2.55 -14.98
N CYS A 282 -18.56 -2.18 -15.14
CA CYS A 282 -18.97 -1.41 -16.34
C CYS A 282 -18.29 -0.02 -16.29
N ARG A 283 -18.32 0.62 -15.12
CA ARG A 283 -17.69 1.93 -14.92
C ARG A 283 -16.90 1.99 -13.62
N ALA A 284 -15.82 2.76 -13.65
CA ALA A 284 -15.12 3.21 -12.45
C ALA A 284 -15.07 4.73 -12.43
N VAL A 285 -15.53 5.35 -11.33
CA VAL A 285 -15.74 6.79 -11.23
C VAL A 285 -14.96 7.35 -10.04
N THR A 286 -14.27 8.46 -10.25
CA THR A 286 -13.59 9.20 -9.19
C THR A 286 -13.69 10.71 -9.39
N VAL A 287 -13.59 11.48 -8.31
CA VAL A 287 -13.56 12.94 -8.34
C VAL A 287 -12.17 13.42 -7.94
N GLN A 288 -11.54 14.19 -8.80
CA GLN A 288 -10.23 14.85 -8.59
C GLN A 288 -9.17 13.91 -7.95
N SER A 289 -9.07 12.68 -8.44
CA SER A 289 -8.12 11.68 -7.95
C SER A 289 -7.46 10.93 -9.11
N TRP A 290 -6.20 10.59 -8.93
CA TRP A 290 -5.42 9.81 -9.91
C TRP A 290 -5.55 8.29 -9.71
N VAL A 291 -6.40 7.83 -8.78
CA VAL A 291 -6.55 6.41 -8.42
C VAL A 291 -6.95 5.51 -9.59
N LEU A 292 -7.63 6.06 -10.61
CA LEU A 292 -7.99 5.33 -11.84
C LEU A 292 -6.87 5.35 -12.91
N ARG A 293 -5.73 5.97 -12.65
CA ARG A 293 -4.64 5.99 -13.62
C ARG A 293 -4.06 4.58 -13.78
N GLY A 294 -4.27 4.00 -14.96
CA GLY A 294 -3.89 2.61 -15.23
C GLY A 294 -4.83 1.56 -14.61
N PHE A 295 -6.03 1.94 -14.18
CA PHE A 295 -7.07 1.01 -13.76
C PHE A 295 -7.67 0.33 -14.99
N THR A 296 -7.66 -1.01 -15.01
CA THR A 296 -8.08 -1.82 -16.15
C THR A 296 -9.28 -2.72 -15.85
N ALA A 297 -9.70 -2.80 -14.58
CA ALA A 297 -10.84 -3.63 -14.16
C ALA A 297 -12.21 -2.98 -14.40
N ALA A 298 -12.25 -1.86 -15.13
CA ALA A 298 -13.50 -1.28 -15.63
C ALA A 298 -13.46 -1.17 -17.16
N GLU A 299 -14.65 -1.14 -17.80
CA GLU A 299 -14.78 -0.89 -19.23
C GLU A 299 -14.58 0.61 -19.51
N GLU A 300 -15.10 1.47 -18.63
CA GLU A 300 -15.00 2.91 -18.71
C GLU A 300 -14.43 3.50 -17.40
N ASN A 301 -13.41 4.34 -17.50
CA ASN A 301 -12.84 5.11 -16.38
C ASN A 301 -13.27 6.57 -16.51
N ILE A 302 -14.01 7.06 -15.51
CA ILE A 302 -14.58 8.40 -15.48
C ILE A 302 -13.85 9.23 -14.43
N PHE A 303 -13.15 10.27 -14.90
CA PHE A 303 -12.48 11.26 -14.06
C PHE A 303 -13.32 12.54 -14.06
N ILE A 304 -13.78 12.97 -12.90
CA ILE A 304 -14.61 14.17 -12.76
C ILE A 304 -13.79 15.23 -12.05
N SER A 305 -13.80 16.47 -12.55
CA SER A 305 -13.25 17.61 -11.81
C SER A 305 -14.10 17.93 -10.58
N LEU A 306 -13.51 18.61 -9.60
CA LEU A 306 -14.28 19.03 -8.42
C LEU A 306 -15.39 20.02 -8.80
N GLU A 307 -15.11 20.90 -9.77
CA GLU A 307 -16.06 21.86 -10.31
C GLU A 307 -17.25 21.17 -10.96
N ASP A 308 -17.00 20.21 -11.85
CA ASP A 308 -18.07 19.46 -12.53
C ASP A 308 -18.91 18.65 -11.52
N ALA A 309 -18.25 18.05 -10.51
CA ALA A 309 -18.95 17.32 -9.47
C ALA A 309 -19.87 18.22 -8.61
N LYS A 310 -19.44 19.48 -8.32
CA LYS A 310 -20.27 20.49 -7.65
C LYS A 310 -21.43 20.98 -8.52
N GLU A 311 -21.22 21.10 -9.83
CA GLU A 311 -22.30 21.46 -10.76
C GLU A 311 -23.40 20.36 -10.81
N LEU A 312 -23.05 19.08 -10.66
CA LEU A 312 -24.05 18.01 -10.56
C LEU A 312 -24.99 18.17 -9.37
N VAL A 313 -24.51 18.72 -8.27
CA VAL A 313 -25.34 18.97 -7.08
C VAL A 313 -26.37 20.06 -7.37
N LYS A 314 -26.01 21.10 -8.13
CA LYS A 314 -26.93 22.22 -8.47
C LYS A 314 -28.02 21.81 -9.47
N GLN A 315 -27.82 20.71 -10.19
CA GLN A 315 -28.76 20.20 -11.20
C GLN A 315 -29.79 19.21 -10.61
N GLN A 316 -29.70 18.89 -9.32
CA GLN A 316 -30.62 17.99 -8.61
C GLN A 316 -31.71 18.75 -7.87
#